data_530c715453f1cde6d81f32aa2d184a64
#
_entry.id   530c715453f1cde6d81f32aa2d184a64
#
_cell.length_a   1.000
_cell.length_b   1.000
_cell.length_c   1.000
_cell.angle_alpha   90.00
_cell.angle_beta   90.00
_cell.angle_gamma   90.00
#
_symmetry.space_group_name_H-M   'P 1'
#
loop_
_entity.id
_entity.type
_entity.pdbx_description
1 polymer ?
#
loop_
_entity_poly.entity_id
_entity_poly.type
_entity_poly.pdbx_seq_one_letter_code
_entity_poly.pdbx_strand_id
1 'polypeptide(L)'
;MVGLGLTTPNPDALQTAPDFTFSTPKGKKMKLSDLKGKVVLLDFWASWCGPCRKEMPNVVEVYHKYKNEAFKSGKSLVILSVSLDQDPKAWKETIASDKMVWPLHTLDTNQKISNLYNVTSIPTAFLINGDGKIIAKGNELRGINLHLQLDKERKGF
;
A
#
# COMPACT_ATOMS: atom_id res chain seq x y z
N MET A 1 34.61 -18.64 -3.52
CA MET A 1 33.96 -18.35 -3.51
C MET A 1 33.18 -18.16 -3.39
N VAL A 2 33.20 -18.22 -3.04
CA VAL A 2 32.43 -17.98 -2.91
C VAL A 2 31.47 -17.74 -2.82
N GLY A 3 31.49 -17.86 -2.37
CA GLY A 3 30.30 -17.55 -1.86
C GLY A 3 29.46 -16.91 -2.58
N LEU A 4 29.86 -16.49 -3.10
CA LEU A 4 29.22 -16.22 -3.95
C LEU A 4 27.85 -16.08 -3.80
N GLY A 5 27.10 -15.62 -4.24
CA GLY A 5 25.69 -15.54 -4.29
C GLY A 5 24.88 -16.37 -3.35
N LEU A 6 25.54 -17.09 -2.53
CA LEU A 6 24.92 -17.98 -1.57
C LEU A 6 24.71 -17.35 -0.23
N THR A 7 25.00 -16.07 -0.10
CA THR A 7 24.75 -15.36 1.13
C THR A 7 23.25 -15.22 1.36
N THR A 8 22.81 -15.43 2.57
CA THR A 8 21.44 -15.13 2.96
C THR A 8 21.19 -13.61 2.79
N PRO A 9 19.98 -13.21 2.39
CA PRO A 9 19.68 -11.80 2.33
C PRO A 9 19.96 -11.13 3.68
N ASN A 10 20.62 -9.99 3.65
CA ASN A 10 20.81 -9.19 4.84
C ASN A 10 19.44 -8.65 5.27
N PRO A 11 18.96 -8.97 6.48
CA PRO A 11 17.66 -8.47 6.92
C PRO A 11 17.59 -6.94 6.97
N ASP A 12 18.75 -6.28 7.07
CA ASP A 12 18.80 -4.83 7.09
C ASP A 12 18.81 -4.24 5.68
N ALA A 13 18.94 -5.06 4.64
CA ALA A 13 18.99 -4.63 3.25
C ALA A 13 17.62 -4.69 2.59
N LEU A 14 16.60 -4.16 3.24
CA LEU A 14 15.26 -4.09 2.68
C LEU A 14 15.24 -3.22 1.43
N GLN A 15 14.41 -3.60 0.47
CA GLN A 15 14.28 -2.86 -0.77
C GLN A 15 13.62 -1.50 -0.52
N THR A 16 14.22 -0.44 -1.07
CA THR A 16 13.61 0.88 -1.08
C THR A 16 12.41 0.86 -2.06
N ALA A 17 11.26 1.34 -1.59
CA ALA A 17 10.09 1.44 -2.44
C ALA A 17 10.37 2.45 -3.56
N PRO A 18 10.19 2.07 -4.85
CA PRO A 18 10.38 3.01 -5.95
C PRO A 18 9.48 4.23 -5.80
N ASP A 19 10.08 5.41 -5.94
CA ASP A 19 9.31 6.66 -5.83
C ASP A 19 8.49 6.92 -7.09
N PHE A 20 7.37 7.58 -6.94
CA PHE A 20 6.52 7.99 -8.07
C PHE A 20 5.69 9.20 -7.67
N THR A 21 5.23 9.92 -8.69
CA THR A 21 4.31 11.05 -8.51
C THR A 21 2.89 10.58 -8.78
N PHE A 22 1.94 11.05 -7.99
CA PHE A 22 0.54 10.74 -8.17
C PHE A 22 -0.32 11.98 -7.89
N SER A 23 -1.55 11.96 -8.41
CA SER A 23 -2.54 13.02 -8.16
C SER A 23 -3.70 12.47 -7.34
N THR A 24 -4.09 13.21 -6.31
CA THR A 24 -5.25 12.85 -5.48
C THR A 24 -6.56 13.19 -6.20
N PRO A 25 -7.72 12.70 -5.72
CA PRO A 25 -9.01 13.04 -6.34
C PRO A 25 -9.28 14.55 -6.38
N LYS A 26 -8.70 15.31 -5.48
CA LYS A 26 -8.84 16.78 -5.45
C LYS A 26 -7.81 17.48 -6.32
N GLY A 27 -6.97 16.74 -7.05
CA GLY A 27 -6.00 17.30 -7.97
C GLY A 27 -4.66 17.68 -7.36
N LYS A 28 -4.43 17.36 -6.09
CA LYS A 28 -3.15 17.65 -5.46
C LYS A 28 -2.09 16.65 -5.95
N LYS A 29 -0.96 17.16 -6.42
CA LYS A 29 0.17 16.31 -6.83
C LYS A 29 1.06 16.02 -5.63
N MET A 30 1.43 14.74 -5.49
CA MET A 30 2.27 14.26 -4.41
C MET A 30 3.25 13.23 -4.94
N LYS A 31 4.28 12.97 -4.14
CA LYS A 31 5.21 11.85 -4.39
C LYS A 31 5.06 10.85 -3.26
N LEU A 32 5.33 9.58 -3.54
CA LEU A 32 5.37 8.58 -2.48
C LEU A 32 6.35 8.99 -1.38
N SER A 33 7.50 9.55 -1.78
CA SER A 33 8.53 10.00 -0.82
C SER A 33 8.04 11.10 0.13
N ASP A 34 6.97 11.81 -0.20
CA ASP A 34 6.36 12.78 0.71
C ASP A 34 5.76 12.11 1.95
N LEU A 35 5.55 10.80 1.89
CA LEU A 35 4.94 10.03 2.98
C LEU A 35 5.97 9.42 3.92
N LYS A 36 7.25 9.71 3.76
CA LYS A 36 8.28 9.25 4.70
C LYS A 36 7.95 9.74 6.10
N GLY A 37 8.25 8.90 7.09
CA GLY A 37 7.87 9.16 8.46
C GLY A 37 6.52 8.55 8.83
N LYS A 38 5.83 7.95 7.87
CA LYS A 38 4.57 7.24 8.08
C LYS A 38 4.69 5.84 7.51
N VAL A 39 3.95 4.91 8.10
CA VAL A 39 3.83 3.55 7.54
C VAL A 39 2.76 3.61 6.46
N VAL A 40 3.08 3.12 5.26
CA VAL A 40 2.20 3.23 4.09
C VAL A 40 1.76 1.84 3.63
N LEU A 41 0.45 1.65 3.53
CA LEU A 41 -0.11 0.51 2.81
C LEU A 41 -0.43 0.98 1.39
N LEU A 42 0.37 0.50 0.44
CA LEU A 42 0.19 0.79 -0.98
C LEU A 42 -0.63 -0.34 -1.59
N ASP A 43 -1.85 -0.04 -2.00
CA ASP A 43 -2.83 -1.02 -2.41
C ASP A 43 -3.23 -0.84 -3.88
N PHE A 44 -3.02 -1.87 -4.69
CA PHE A 44 -3.41 -1.88 -6.11
C PHE A 44 -4.73 -2.63 -6.26
N TRP A 45 -5.72 -1.95 -6.85
CA TRP A 45 -7.09 -2.47 -6.94
C TRP A 45 -7.81 -1.92 -8.16
N ALA A 46 -9.05 -2.30 -8.36
CA ALA A 46 -9.96 -1.69 -9.32
C ALA A 46 -11.41 -1.94 -8.91
N SER A 47 -12.31 -1.07 -9.33
CA SER A 47 -13.74 -1.18 -8.99
C SER A 47 -14.36 -2.45 -9.58
N TRP A 48 -13.84 -2.93 -10.71
CA TRP A 48 -14.32 -4.14 -11.38
C TRP A 48 -13.69 -5.42 -10.85
N CYS A 49 -12.78 -5.33 -9.89
CA CYS A 49 -12.06 -6.48 -9.36
C CYS A 49 -12.82 -7.08 -8.18
N GLY A 50 -13.47 -8.23 -8.40
CA GLY A 50 -14.23 -8.91 -7.35
C GLY A 50 -13.42 -9.25 -6.12
N PRO A 51 -12.25 -9.93 -6.25
CA PRO A 51 -11.42 -10.25 -5.09
C PRO A 51 -10.92 -9.01 -4.35
N CYS A 52 -10.63 -7.91 -5.05
CA CYS A 52 -10.23 -6.65 -4.42
C CYS A 52 -11.34 -6.14 -3.51
N ARG A 53 -12.56 -6.16 -4.00
CA ARG A 53 -13.71 -5.65 -3.26
C ARG A 53 -14.09 -6.55 -2.10
N LYS A 54 -13.81 -7.85 -2.19
CA LYS A 54 -14.02 -8.78 -1.07
C LYS A 54 -13.05 -8.51 0.07
N GLU A 55 -11.82 -8.13 -0.25
CA GLU A 55 -10.80 -7.80 0.75
C GLU A 55 -11.02 -6.40 1.35
N MET A 56 -11.72 -5.52 0.65
CA MET A 56 -11.83 -4.11 1.04
C MET A 56 -12.41 -3.87 2.43
N PRO A 57 -13.42 -4.60 2.91
CA PRO A 57 -13.87 -4.42 4.29
C PRO A 57 -12.75 -4.62 5.32
N ASN A 58 -11.83 -5.55 5.06
CA ASN A 58 -10.67 -5.77 5.93
C ASN A 58 -9.71 -4.58 5.89
N VAL A 59 -9.48 -4.00 4.72
CA VAL A 59 -8.63 -2.82 4.57
C VAL A 59 -9.25 -1.61 5.28
N VAL A 60 -10.56 -1.44 5.16
CA VAL A 60 -11.30 -0.37 5.86
C VAL A 60 -11.16 -0.53 7.37
N GLU A 61 -11.32 -1.75 7.88
CA GLU A 61 -11.14 -2.05 9.30
C GLU A 61 -9.73 -1.71 9.76
N VAL A 62 -8.73 -2.11 8.99
CA VAL A 62 -7.32 -1.82 9.26
C VAL A 62 -7.10 -0.30 9.33
N TYR A 63 -7.66 0.44 8.39
CA TYR A 63 -7.52 1.89 8.38
C TYR A 63 -8.01 2.49 9.69
N HIS A 64 -9.22 2.16 10.12
CA HIS A 64 -9.79 2.72 11.34
C HIS A 64 -9.03 2.28 12.59
N LYS A 65 -8.49 1.07 12.59
CA LYS A 65 -7.76 0.52 13.72
C LYS A 65 -6.36 1.14 13.87
N TYR A 66 -5.66 1.37 12.77
CA TYR A 66 -4.23 1.71 12.82
C TYR A 66 -3.90 3.15 12.40
N LYS A 67 -4.84 3.91 11.90
CA LYS A 67 -4.55 5.25 11.35
C LYS A 67 -3.87 6.19 12.33
N ASN A 68 -4.10 6.03 13.62
CA ASN A 68 -3.51 6.88 14.65
C ASN A 68 -2.49 6.16 15.53
N GLU A 69 -2.11 4.92 15.16
CA GLU A 69 -1.15 4.16 15.94
C GLU A 69 0.26 4.67 15.73
N ALA A 70 1.07 4.58 16.80
CA ALA A 70 2.50 4.83 16.69
C ALA A 70 3.20 3.53 16.27
N PHE A 71 4.06 3.64 15.27
CA PHE A 71 4.84 2.53 14.74
C PHE A 71 6.32 2.72 15.04
N LYS A 72 7.08 1.62 14.98
CA LYS A 72 8.53 1.64 15.25
C LYS A 72 9.27 2.56 14.30
N SER A 73 8.84 2.65 13.04
CA SER A 73 9.49 3.43 12.01
C SER A 73 8.70 4.67 11.57
N GLY A 74 7.49 4.88 12.10
CA GLY A 74 6.63 5.97 11.63
C GLY A 74 5.53 6.29 12.61
N LYS A 75 4.83 7.41 12.36
CA LYS A 75 3.88 7.96 13.33
C LYS A 75 2.43 7.52 13.16
N SER A 76 2.08 6.98 12.02
CA SER A 76 0.70 6.64 11.71
C SER A 76 0.65 5.75 10.50
N LEU A 77 -0.50 5.13 10.25
CA LEU A 77 -0.74 4.39 9.02
C LEU A 77 -1.42 5.31 8.01
N VAL A 78 -0.89 5.32 6.80
CA VAL A 78 -1.49 5.97 5.64
C VAL A 78 -1.77 4.88 4.61
N ILE A 79 -2.95 4.94 3.98
CA ILE A 79 -3.27 4.06 2.86
C ILE A 79 -3.23 4.89 1.59
N LEU A 80 -2.48 4.42 0.58
CA LEU A 80 -2.48 4.96 -0.76
C LEU A 80 -3.01 3.89 -1.69
N SER A 81 -4.21 4.12 -2.21
CA SER A 81 -4.87 3.17 -3.11
C SER A 81 -4.67 3.59 -4.56
N VAL A 82 -4.07 2.70 -5.34
CA VAL A 82 -3.78 2.92 -6.76
C VAL A 82 -4.75 2.07 -7.56
N SER A 83 -5.62 2.72 -8.34
CA SER A 83 -6.65 2.03 -9.11
C SER A 83 -6.22 1.84 -10.55
N LEU A 84 -6.47 0.64 -11.07
CA LEU A 84 -6.29 0.32 -12.49
C LEU A 84 -7.54 0.63 -13.32
N ASP A 85 -8.55 1.28 -12.72
CA ASP A 85 -9.77 1.67 -13.45
C ASP A 85 -9.45 2.59 -14.62
N GLN A 86 -10.20 2.41 -15.71
CA GLN A 86 -10.15 3.32 -16.86
C GLN A 86 -11.25 4.37 -16.77
N ASP A 87 -12.31 4.10 -16.00
CA ASP A 87 -13.46 4.98 -15.86
C ASP A 87 -13.40 5.72 -14.51
N PRO A 88 -13.12 7.03 -14.51
CA PRO A 88 -13.06 7.80 -13.27
C PRO A 88 -14.36 7.79 -12.47
N LYS A 89 -15.50 7.69 -13.15
CA LYS A 89 -16.80 7.66 -12.49
C LYS A 89 -16.97 6.38 -11.67
N ALA A 90 -16.68 5.23 -12.25
CA ALA A 90 -16.76 3.94 -11.55
C ALA A 90 -15.81 3.92 -10.37
N TRP A 91 -14.62 4.47 -10.53
CA TRP A 91 -13.61 4.59 -9.48
C TRP A 91 -14.15 5.40 -8.29
N LYS A 92 -14.67 6.59 -8.55
CA LYS A 92 -15.19 7.46 -7.48
C LYS A 92 -16.42 6.86 -6.79
N GLU A 93 -17.31 6.26 -7.56
CA GLU A 93 -18.50 5.62 -6.99
C GLU A 93 -18.15 4.47 -6.07
N THR A 94 -17.17 3.66 -6.44
CA THR A 94 -16.75 2.51 -5.64
C THR A 94 -16.00 2.94 -4.38
N ILE A 95 -15.15 3.97 -4.47
CA ILE A 95 -14.51 4.55 -3.28
C ILE A 95 -15.57 4.92 -2.24
N ALA A 96 -16.65 5.56 -2.67
CA ALA A 96 -17.74 5.95 -1.79
C ALA A 96 -18.52 4.75 -1.27
N SER A 97 -18.94 3.85 -2.15
CA SER A 97 -19.79 2.72 -1.78
C SER A 97 -19.07 1.69 -0.90
N ASP A 98 -17.78 1.50 -1.11
CA ASP A 98 -16.97 0.57 -0.32
C ASP A 98 -16.35 1.24 0.92
N LYS A 99 -16.70 2.49 1.18
CA LYS A 99 -16.30 3.24 2.39
C LYS A 99 -14.80 3.38 2.54
N MET A 100 -14.11 3.59 1.42
CA MET A 100 -12.66 3.81 1.40
C MET A 100 -12.36 5.28 1.73
N VAL A 101 -12.52 5.62 3.00
CA VAL A 101 -12.58 7.02 3.47
C VAL A 101 -11.24 7.74 3.61
N TRP A 102 -10.13 7.05 3.37
CA TRP A 102 -8.82 7.72 3.39
C TRP A 102 -8.65 8.63 2.17
N PRO A 103 -7.84 9.70 2.30
CA PRO A 103 -7.78 10.70 1.24
C PRO A 103 -6.87 10.36 0.05
N LEU A 104 -5.94 9.41 0.20
CA LEU A 104 -4.95 9.16 -0.84
C LEU A 104 -5.39 8.07 -1.79
N HIS A 105 -6.00 8.49 -2.88
CA HIS A 105 -6.44 7.65 -3.98
C HIS A 105 -5.90 8.23 -5.29
N THR A 106 -5.47 7.35 -6.20
CA THR A 106 -5.03 7.80 -7.52
C THR A 106 -5.42 6.80 -8.60
N LEU A 107 -5.60 7.30 -9.82
CA LEU A 107 -5.85 6.48 -11.00
C LEU A 107 -4.52 6.22 -11.72
N ASP A 108 -4.31 4.97 -12.10
CA ASP A 108 -3.12 4.54 -12.85
C ASP A 108 -3.54 4.07 -14.24
N THR A 109 -4.25 4.94 -14.99
CA THR A 109 -4.86 4.58 -16.28
C THR A 109 -3.87 4.08 -17.32
N ASN A 110 -2.63 4.56 -17.27
CA ASN A 110 -1.55 4.13 -18.18
C ASN A 110 -0.67 3.03 -17.58
N GLN A 111 -1.03 2.50 -16.41
CA GLN A 111 -0.32 1.43 -15.72
C GLN A 111 1.14 1.76 -15.38
N LYS A 112 1.48 3.04 -15.30
CA LYS A 112 2.84 3.47 -15.01
C LYS A 112 3.30 3.04 -13.62
N ILE A 113 2.46 3.25 -12.61
CA ILE A 113 2.79 2.90 -11.23
C ILE A 113 2.79 1.39 -11.04
N SER A 114 1.76 0.70 -11.55
CA SER A 114 1.67 -0.74 -11.43
C SER A 114 2.84 -1.44 -12.12
N ASN A 115 3.26 -0.95 -13.29
CA ASN A 115 4.43 -1.50 -13.98
C ASN A 115 5.71 -1.26 -13.19
N LEU A 116 5.84 -0.10 -12.56
CA LEU A 116 6.99 0.24 -11.74
C LEU A 116 7.17 -0.75 -10.58
N TYR A 117 6.06 -1.22 -10.02
CA TYR A 117 6.04 -2.18 -8.90
C TYR A 117 5.88 -3.63 -9.36
N ASN A 118 5.94 -3.89 -10.66
CA ASN A 118 5.79 -5.23 -11.25
C ASN A 118 4.49 -5.92 -10.83
N VAL A 119 3.41 -5.14 -10.71
CA VAL A 119 2.10 -5.68 -10.35
C VAL A 119 1.49 -6.33 -11.58
N THR A 120 1.32 -7.64 -11.55
CA THR A 120 0.76 -8.43 -12.66
C THR A 120 -0.66 -8.90 -12.40
N SER A 121 -1.12 -8.80 -11.17
CA SER A 121 -2.48 -9.17 -10.79
C SER A 121 -2.93 -8.33 -9.60
N ILE A 122 -4.23 -8.17 -9.44
CA ILE A 122 -4.83 -7.46 -8.31
C ILE A 122 -5.84 -8.37 -7.62
N PRO A 123 -6.03 -8.22 -6.30
CA PRO A 123 -5.39 -7.23 -5.42
C PRO A 123 -3.92 -7.57 -5.14
N THR A 124 -3.09 -6.55 -5.09
CA THR A 124 -1.69 -6.69 -4.63
C THR A 124 -1.38 -5.46 -3.79
N ALA A 125 -0.77 -5.69 -2.63
CA ALA A 125 -0.42 -4.60 -1.72
C ALA A 125 1.04 -4.71 -1.30
N PHE A 126 1.58 -3.56 -0.91
CA PHE A 126 2.94 -3.43 -0.35
C PHE A 126 2.84 -2.65 0.96
N LEU A 127 3.52 -3.13 1.98
CA LEU A 127 3.65 -2.39 3.23
C LEU A 127 5.02 -1.73 3.26
N ILE A 128 5.04 -0.42 3.42
CA ILE A 128 6.25 0.40 3.35
C ILE A 128 6.42 1.05 4.72
N ASN A 129 7.61 0.90 5.32
CA ASN A 129 7.86 1.47 6.63
C ASN A 129 8.18 2.97 6.54
N GLY A 130 8.34 3.62 7.70
CA GLY A 130 8.58 5.06 7.75
C GLY A 130 9.88 5.51 7.09
N ASP A 131 10.83 4.60 6.87
CA ASP A 131 12.07 4.88 6.17
C ASP A 131 11.97 4.69 4.65
N GLY A 132 10.78 4.32 4.16
CA GLY A 132 10.56 4.12 2.72
C GLY A 132 10.96 2.73 2.23
N LYS A 133 11.07 1.75 3.13
CA LYS A 133 11.45 0.38 2.75
C LYS A 133 10.23 -0.53 2.69
N ILE A 134 10.19 -1.43 1.72
CA ILE A 134 9.15 -2.45 1.59
C ILE A 134 9.43 -3.55 2.62
N ILE A 135 8.50 -3.77 3.54
CA ILE A 135 8.66 -4.76 4.61
C ILE A 135 7.76 -5.97 4.45
N ALA A 136 6.73 -5.89 3.61
CA ALA A 136 5.85 -7.02 3.31
C ALA A 136 5.12 -6.75 1.99
N LYS A 137 4.68 -7.80 1.32
CA LYS A 137 3.93 -7.68 0.06
C LYS A 137 3.05 -8.90 -0.21
N GLY A 138 2.06 -8.70 -1.06
CA GLY A 138 1.23 -9.79 -1.59
C GLY A 138 0.40 -10.49 -0.53
N ASN A 139 0.47 -11.82 -0.52
CA ASN A 139 -0.34 -12.64 0.40
C ASN A 139 -0.02 -12.40 1.86
N GLU A 140 1.15 -11.88 2.16
CA GLU A 140 1.52 -11.50 3.53
C GLU A 140 0.65 -10.38 4.08
N LEU A 141 -0.12 -9.72 3.21
CA LEU A 141 -0.92 -8.54 3.54
C LEU A 141 -2.41 -8.76 3.30
N ARG A 142 -2.87 -10.02 3.27
CA ARG A 142 -4.29 -10.33 3.09
C ARG A 142 -4.90 -10.90 4.35
N GLY A 143 -6.18 -10.56 4.58
CA GLY A 143 -6.95 -11.09 5.70
C GLY A 143 -6.28 -10.80 7.03
N ILE A 144 -6.21 -11.80 7.88
CA ILE A 144 -5.59 -11.66 9.20
C ILE A 144 -4.09 -11.34 9.10
N ASN A 145 -3.43 -11.76 8.03
CA ASN A 145 -2.00 -11.49 7.87
C ASN A 145 -1.69 -10.00 7.82
N LEU A 146 -2.59 -9.19 7.23
CA LEU A 146 -2.42 -7.74 7.22
C LEU A 146 -2.38 -7.18 8.65
N HIS A 147 -3.30 -7.63 9.49
CA HIS A 147 -3.34 -7.22 10.91
C HIS A 147 -2.07 -7.63 11.64
N LEU A 148 -1.61 -8.86 11.41
CA LEU A 148 -0.40 -9.37 12.07
C LEU A 148 0.84 -8.61 11.66
N GLN A 149 0.97 -8.25 10.38
CA GLN A 149 2.12 -7.46 9.91
C GLN A 149 2.12 -6.07 10.55
N LEU A 150 0.95 -5.43 10.62
CA LEU A 150 0.86 -4.12 11.25
C LEU A 150 1.11 -4.17 12.75
N ASP A 151 0.62 -5.20 13.43
CA ASP A 151 0.89 -5.38 14.86
C ASP A 151 2.38 -5.50 15.13
N LYS A 152 3.13 -6.21 14.29
CA LYS A 152 4.59 -6.35 14.45
C LYS A 152 5.32 -5.02 14.33
N GLU A 153 4.76 -4.06 13.60
CA GLU A 153 5.37 -2.76 13.38
C GLU A 153 4.94 -1.72 14.42
N ARG A 154 3.98 -2.04 15.27
CA ARG A 154 3.51 -1.09 16.29
C ARG A 154 4.59 -0.86 17.33
N LYS A 155 4.68 0.39 17.78
CA LYS A 155 5.60 0.78 18.84
C LYS A 155 5.19 0.07 20.14
N GLY A 156 6.15 -0.58 20.79
CA GLY A 156 5.88 -1.29 22.03
C GLY A 156 5.31 -2.70 21.87
N PHE A 157 5.18 -3.18 20.64
CA PHE A 157 4.67 -4.52 20.37
C PHE A 157 5.77 -5.58 20.51
#